data_c41c17976e795c147940791b710b31a7
#
_entry.id   c41c17976e795c147940791b710b31a7
#
_cell.length_a   1.000
_cell.length_b   1.000
_cell.length_c   1.000
_cell.angle_alpha   90.00
_cell.angle_beta   90.00
_cell.angle_gamma   90.00
#
_symmetry.space_group_name_H-M   'P 1'
#
loop_
_entity.id
_entity.type
_entity.pdbx_description
1 polymer ?
#
loop_
_entity_poly.entity_id
_entity_poly.type
_entity_poly.pdbx_seq_one_letter_code
_entity_poly.pdbx_strand_id
1 'polypeptide(L)'
;MAMQEKIEEVVMLPLTEVGSIKWTKERGDKMRLLRGEMALLALSKKLAENDVEISRQYLHRMETFSDVKGASPELVTGLCKVFNCTLAELLCLKATKIVQLGVDNCNF
;
A
#
# COMPACT_ATOMS: atom_id res chain seq x y z
N MET A 1 -9.44 33.79 -0.52
CA MET A 1 -9.25 33.37 -0.37
C MET A 1 -8.92 32.55 -0.32
N ALA A 2 -8.84 32.20 -0.41
CA ALA A 2 -8.59 31.50 -0.32
C ALA A 2 -8.22 30.63 -0.30
N MET A 3 -8.17 30.35 -0.53
CA MET A 3 -7.91 29.51 -0.52
C MET A 3 -7.06 28.90 -0.17
N GLN A 4 -7.19 28.54 0.23
CA GLN A 4 -6.37 28.00 0.58
C GLN A 4 -6.12 26.84 0.25
N GLU A 5 -5.50 26.60 -0.34
CA GLU A 5 -5.31 25.42 -0.65
C GLU A 5 -4.51 24.70 0.22
N LYS A 6 -4.68 23.46 0.31
CA LYS A 6 -3.93 22.62 1.01
C LYS A 6 -2.72 22.32 0.31
N ILE A 7 -1.58 22.59 0.81
CA ILE A 7 -0.32 22.26 0.21
C ILE A 7 0.11 20.95 0.78
N GLU A 8 0.21 19.96 -0.07
CA GLU A 8 0.67 18.67 0.37
C GLU A 8 2.15 18.60 0.35
N GLU A 9 2.74 18.38 1.49
CA GLU A 9 4.17 18.20 1.58
C GLU A 9 4.50 16.75 1.28
N VAL A 10 5.42 16.52 0.37
CA VAL A 10 5.88 15.17 0.06
C VAL A 10 7.28 15.03 0.62
N VAL A 11 7.42 14.10 1.55
CA VAL A 11 8.69 13.87 2.22
C VAL A 11 9.11 12.43 1.98
N MET A 12 10.37 12.23 1.66
CA MET A 12 10.89 10.87 1.44
C MET A 12 11.46 10.34 2.72
N LEU A 13 10.85 9.28 3.23
CA LEU A 13 11.29 8.61 4.45
C LEU A 13 11.48 7.14 4.18
N PRO A 14 12.47 6.51 4.80
CA PRO A 14 12.55 5.06 4.74
C PRO A 14 11.31 4.45 5.36
N LEU A 15 10.83 3.36 4.78
CA LEU A 15 9.64 2.70 5.31
C LEU A 15 9.84 2.22 6.74
N THR A 16 11.09 1.99 7.13
CA THR A 16 11.38 1.55 8.49
C THR A 16 11.05 2.62 9.53
N GLU A 17 10.91 3.86 9.09
CA GLU A 17 10.55 4.94 10.01
C GLU A 17 9.07 5.24 10.02
N VAL A 18 8.29 4.50 9.24
CA VAL A 18 6.86 4.71 9.16
C VAL A 18 6.17 3.66 10.01
N GLY A 19 5.38 4.09 11.00
CA GLY A 19 4.70 3.15 11.88
C GLY A 19 3.45 2.56 11.29
N SER A 20 2.74 3.33 10.47
CA SER A 20 1.48 2.87 9.91
C SER A 20 1.19 3.62 8.63
N ILE A 21 0.69 2.89 7.64
CA ILE A 21 0.27 3.47 6.38
C ILE A 21 -1.25 3.54 6.41
N LYS A 22 -1.80 4.70 6.14
CA LYS A 22 -3.24 4.87 6.16
C LYS A 22 -3.89 3.89 5.19
N TRP A 23 -4.92 3.19 5.65
CA TRP A 23 -5.64 2.26 4.78
C TRP A 23 -6.97 2.89 4.40
N THR A 24 -7.33 2.79 3.13
CA THR A 24 -8.54 3.40 2.61
C THR A 24 -9.34 2.36 1.86
N LYS A 25 -10.60 2.69 1.59
CA LYS A 25 -11.45 1.79 0.82
C LYS A 25 -10.87 1.55 -0.55
N GLU A 26 -10.31 2.59 -1.15
CA GLU A 26 -9.71 2.48 -2.48
C GLU A 26 -8.56 1.48 -2.47
N ARG A 27 -7.75 1.51 -1.41
CA ARG A 27 -6.63 0.59 -1.29
C ARG A 27 -7.10 -0.83 -1.03
N GLY A 28 -8.19 -0.98 -0.28
CA GLY A 28 -8.79 -2.29 -0.09
C GLY A 28 -9.32 -2.86 -1.38
N ASP A 29 -9.99 -2.03 -2.18
CA ASP A 29 -10.49 -2.46 -3.49
C ASP A 29 -9.34 -2.86 -4.40
N LYS A 30 -8.25 -2.09 -4.37
CA LYS A 30 -7.09 -2.41 -5.20
C LYS A 30 -6.45 -3.73 -4.76
N MET A 31 -6.37 -3.95 -3.47
CA MET A 31 -5.84 -5.19 -2.94
C MET A 31 -6.65 -6.37 -3.43
N ARG A 32 -7.98 -6.25 -3.41
CA ARG A 32 -8.83 -7.32 -3.90
C ARG A 32 -8.64 -7.55 -5.38
N LEU A 33 -8.50 -6.49 -6.14
CA LEU A 33 -8.28 -6.60 -7.58
C LEU A 33 -6.97 -7.32 -7.87
N LEU A 34 -5.92 -6.96 -7.16
CA LEU A 34 -4.61 -7.59 -7.37
C LEU A 34 -4.59 -9.04 -6.92
N ARG A 35 -5.38 -9.37 -5.89
CA ARG A 35 -5.47 -10.75 -5.44
C ARG A 35 -6.13 -11.64 -6.49
N GLY A 36 -7.07 -11.07 -7.23
CA GLY A 36 -7.74 -11.84 -8.28
C GLY A 36 -8.44 -13.06 -7.72
N GLU A 37 -8.13 -14.21 -8.26
CA GLU A 37 -8.80 -15.44 -7.85
C GLU A 37 -8.09 -16.19 -6.74
N MET A 38 -7.00 -15.64 -6.23
CA MET A 38 -6.28 -16.28 -5.15
C MET A 38 -7.13 -16.22 -3.89
N ALA A 39 -7.28 -17.37 -3.20
CA ALA A 39 -8.05 -17.40 -1.97
C ALA A 39 -7.34 -16.61 -0.88
N LEU A 40 -8.11 -16.04 0.05
CA LEU A 40 -7.51 -15.29 1.15
C LEU A 40 -6.62 -16.16 2.01
N LEU A 41 -6.99 -17.43 2.18
CA LEU A 41 -6.14 -18.32 2.95
C LEU A 41 -4.79 -18.53 2.25
N ALA A 42 -4.81 -18.66 0.94
CA ALA A 42 -3.56 -18.79 0.18
C ALA A 42 -2.72 -17.54 0.30
N LEU A 43 -3.36 -16.37 0.25
CA LEU A 43 -2.65 -15.12 0.42
C LEU A 43 -2.01 -15.04 1.81
N SER A 44 -2.75 -15.45 2.84
CA SER A 44 -2.22 -15.46 4.19
C SER A 44 -0.99 -16.34 4.29
N LYS A 45 -1.03 -17.51 3.64
CA LYS A 45 0.11 -18.43 3.66
C LYS A 45 1.32 -17.85 2.92
N LYS A 46 1.08 -17.21 1.79
CA LYS A 46 2.17 -16.61 1.04
C LYS A 46 2.80 -15.46 1.81
N LEU A 47 2.00 -14.70 2.54
CA LEU A 47 2.54 -13.64 3.38
C LEU A 47 3.39 -14.22 4.49
N ALA A 48 2.97 -15.34 5.07
CA ALA A 48 3.76 -15.98 6.13
C ALA A 48 5.11 -16.43 5.59
N GLU A 49 5.18 -16.82 4.32
CA GLU A 49 6.45 -17.19 3.70
C GLU A 49 7.39 -16.00 3.60
N ASN A 50 6.85 -14.80 3.67
CA ASN A 50 7.62 -13.57 3.64
C ASN A 50 7.70 -12.94 5.03
N ASP A 51 7.53 -13.76 6.06
CA ASP A 51 7.66 -13.35 7.45
C ASP A 51 6.60 -12.34 7.89
N VAL A 52 5.45 -12.36 7.21
CA VAL A 52 4.32 -11.50 7.58
C VAL A 52 3.18 -12.40 8.03
N GLU A 53 2.94 -12.42 9.34
CA GLU A 53 1.88 -13.28 9.89
C GLU A 53 0.62 -12.48 10.06
N ILE A 54 -0.38 -12.81 9.24
CA ILE A 54 -1.64 -12.09 9.22
C ILE A 54 -2.74 -13.09 8.91
N SER A 55 -3.88 -12.96 9.59
CA SER A 55 -4.96 -13.91 9.39
C SER A 55 -5.76 -13.56 8.14
N ARG A 56 -6.42 -14.57 7.58
CA ARG A 56 -7.27 -14.33 6.43
C ARG A 56 -8.46 -13.43 6.79
N GLN A 57 -8.89 -13.49 8.06
CA GLN A 57 -9.98 -12.65 8.50
C GLN A 57 -9.58 -11.17 8.46
N TYR A 58 -8.34 -10.88 8.87
CA TYR A 58 -7.87 -9.50 8.83
C TYR A 58 -7.71 -9.04 7.39
N LEU A 59 -7.21 -9.91 6.52
CA LEU A 59 -7.09 -9.57 5.11
C LEU A 59 -8.45 -9.27 4.50
N HIS A 60 -9.46 -10.04 4.87
CA HIS A 60 -10.81 -9.78 4.40
C HIS A 60 -11.29 -8.41 4.87
N ARG A 61 -11.00 -8.07 6.11
CA ARG A 61 -11.41 -6.77 6.64
C ARG A 61 -10.71 -5.63 5.93
N MET A 62 -9.47 -5.83 5.51
CA MET A 62 -8.77 -4.82 4.72
C MET A 62 -9.43 -4.61 3.36
N GLU A 63 -9.83 -5.70 2.72
CA GLU A 63 -10.46 -5.60 1.40
C GLU A 63 -11.84 -4.97 1.47
N THR A 64 -12.56 -5.22 2.54
CA THR A 64 -13.90 -4.67 2.71
C THR A 64 -13.89 -3.36 3.48
N PHE A 65 -12.71 -2.95 3.93
CA PHE A 65 -12.53 -1.71 4.69
C PHE A 65 -13.40 -1.71 5.95
N SER A 66 -13.33 -2.81 6.70
CA SER A 66 -14.10 -2.97 7.93
C SER A 66 -13.18 -2.76 9.12
N ASP A 67 -13.29 -1.59 9.75
CA ASP A 67 -12.52 -1.28 10.96
C ASP A 67 -11.02 -1.34 10.81
N VAL A 68 -10.52 -1.18 9.60
CA VAL A 68 -9.08 -1.17 9.36
C VAL A 68 -8.70 0.24 8.93
N LYS A 69 -7.95 0.95 9.78
CA LYS A 69 -7.58 2.32 9.49
C LYS A 69 -6.14 2.47 9.04
N GLY A 70 -5.32 1.49 9.34
CA GLY A 70 -3.92 1.55 8.97
C GLY A 70 -3.35 0.17 8.75
N ALA A 71 -2.26 0.11 8.03
CA ALA A 71 -1.56 -1.14 7.77
C ALA A 71 -0.09 -0.91 8.02
N SER A 72 0.59 -1.93 8.55
CA SER A 72 2.01 -1.81 8.82
C SER A 72 2.79 -1.80 7.51
N PRO A 73 3.94 -1.11 7.48
CA PRO A 73 4.77 -1.14 6.28
C PRO A 73 5.19 -2.56 5.90
N GLU A 74 5.42 -3.41 6.89
CA GLU A 74 5.80 -4.80 6.60
C GLU A 74 4.70 -5.53 5.87
N LEU A 75 3.46 -5.34 6.28
CA LEU A 75 2.34 -5.98 5.63
C LEU A 75 2.19 -5.47 4.20
N VAL A 76 2.26 -4.17 4.01
CA VAL A 76 2.09 -3.57 2.69
C VAL A 76 3.21 -4.03 1.77
N THR A 77 4.45 -4.05 2.27
CA THR A 77 5.57 -4.52 1.48
C THR A 77 5.41 -5.99 1.12
N GLY A 78 4.93 -6.79 2.08
CA GLY A 78 4.69 -8.21 1.81
C GLY A 78 3.63 -8.42 0.75
N LEU A 79 2.55 -7.63 0.80
CA LEU A 79 1.52 -7.71 -0.23
C LEU A 79 2.09 -7.37 -1.60
N CYS A 80 2.94 -6.36 -1.68
CA CYS A 80 3.55 -6.00 -2.95
C CYS A 80 4.41 -7.13 -3.49
N LYS A 81 5.13 -7.83 -2.62
CA LYS A 81 5.93 -8.95 -3.05
C LYS A 81 5.08 -10.09 -3.58
N VAL A 82 4.01 -10.42 -2.87
CA VAL A 82 3.14 -11.51 -3.28
C VAL A 82 2.44 -11.19 -4.59
N PHE A 83 1.96 -9.95 -4.73
CA PHE A 83 1.24 -9.53 -5.93
C PHE A 83 2.17 -9.12 -7.06
N ASN A 84 3.47 -9.03 -6.79
CA ASN A 84 4.46 -8.60 -7.78
C ASN A 84 4.09 -7.23 -8.35
N CYS A 85 3.84 -6.29 -7.47
CA CYS A 85 3.48 -4.94 -7.87
C CYS A 85 4.29 -3.93 -7.07
N THR A 86 4.22 -2.68 -7.47
CA THR A 86 4.92 -1.62 -6.76
C THR A 86 4.06 -1.09 -5.63
N LEU A 87 4.71 -0.42 -4.70
CA LEU A 87 4.02 0.20 -3.59
C LEU A 87 3.04 1.27 -4.09
N ALA A 88 3.48 2.05 -5.08
CA ALA A 88 2.61 3.07 -5.65
C ALA A 88 1.35 2.47 -6.25
N GLU A 89 1.50 1.31 -6.87
CA GLU A 89 0.37 0.64 -7.48
C GLU A 89 -0.64 0.18 -6.44
N LEU A 90 -0.15 -0.50 -5.40
CA LEU A 90 -1.05 -0.99 -4.36
C LEU A 90 -1.73 0.16 -3.61
N LEU A 91 -1.00 1.22 -3.33
CA LEU A 91 -1.51 2.33 -2.57
C LEU A 91 -2.25 3.35 -3.42
N CYS A 92 -2.39 3.09 -4.71
CA CYS A 92 -3.12 3.95 -5.64
C CYS A 92 -2.55 5.36 -5.67
N LEU A 93 -1.23 5.46 -5.61
CA LEU A 93 -0.57 6.76 -5.65
C LEU A 93 -0.46 7.25 -7.09
N LYS A 94 -0.42 8.56 -7.24
CA LYS A 94 -0.29 9.14 -8.56
C LYS A 94 1.16 9.09 -8.99
N ALA A 95 1.46 8.08 -9.77
CA ALA A 95 2.85 7.79 -10.12
C ALA A 95 3.49 8.86 -10.99
N THR A 96 2.68 9.62 -11.73
CA THR A 96 3.26 10.64 -12.60
C THR A 96 4.09 11.65 -11.86
N LYS A 97 3.59 12.12 -10.74
CA LYS A 97 4.35 13.08 -9.96
C LYS A 97 5.65 12.53 -9.47
N ILE A 98 5.60 11.29 -9.00
CA ILE A 98 6.77 10.65 -8.45
C ILE A 98 7.80 10.42 -9.55
N VAL A 99 7.33 10.03 -10.72
CA VAL A 99 8.24 9.78 -11.84
C VAL A 99 8.93 11.07 -12.26
N GLN A 100 8.19 12.17 -12.27
CA GLN A 100 8.81 13.44 -12.64
C GLN A 100 9.91 13.84 -11.70
N LEU A 101 9.68 13.66 -10.41
CA LEU A 101 10.71 13.98 -9.43
C LEU A 101 11.92 13.08 -9.63
N GLY A 102 11.68 11.82 -9.91
CA GLY A 102 12.78 10.90 -10.13
C GLY A 102 13.57 11.25 -11.36
N VAL A 103 12.88 11.62 -12.42
CA VAL A 103 13.56 12.00 -13.65
C VAL A 103 14.42 13.23 -13.43
N ASP A 104 13.87 14.19 -12.74
CA ASP A 104 14.65 15.40 -12.45
C ASP A 104 15.91 15.05 -11.68
N ASN A 105 15.80 14.12 -10.76
CA ASN A 105 16.96 13.73 -9.99
C ASN A 105 17.96 12.94 -10.80
N CYS A 106 17.48 12.22 -11.76
CA CYS A 106 18.34 11.38 -12.56
C CYS A 106 19.15 12.17 -13.58
N ASN A 107 18.81 13.41 -13.75
CA ASN A 107 19.48 14.21 -14.75
C ASN A 107 20.75 14.87 -14.24
N PHE A 108 21.23 14.48 -13.13
CA PHE A 108 22.44 15.05 -12.58
C PHE A 108 23.71 14.60 -13.24
#